data_976ffdb08d826b00bc51d9ee08e88e17
#
_entry.id   976ffdb08d826b00bc51d9ee08e88e17
#
_cell.length_a   1.000
_cell.length_b   1.000
_cell.length_c   1.000
_cell.angle_alpha   90.00
_cell.angle_beta   90.00
_cell.angle_gamma   90.00
#
_symmetry.space_group_name_H-M   'P 1'
#
loop_
_entity.id
_entity.type
_entity.pdbx_description
1 polymer ?
#
loop_
_entity_poly.entity_id
_entity_poly.type
_entity_poly.pdbx_seq_one_letter_code
_entity_poly.pdbx_strand_id
1 'polypeptide(L)'
;FYTQHDIDLWEDCCARAIVAVGGTDEDVCQVCYGYGLFTGGPGLNGGSHKLGSLTLPMSSGNTDRQLQFMCDLGSTILCCTPSYAAYLAESIHERGLQDKIKLKAGIFGAEAWSEEMRQDIQNKLNIKAYDIYGLTEISGPGVSFECSEQTGMHINEDHFIAEIIDPVTGEVLPEGEKGELVFTSITKEAFPLLRYRT
;
A
#
# COMPACT_ATOMS: atom_id res chain seq x y z
N PHE A 1 12.96 -10.45 -9.69
CA PHE A 1 13.75 -11.42 -8.94
C PHE A 1 14.07 -10.83 -7.56
N TYR A 2 14.15 -11.70 -6.52
CA TYR A 2 14.46 -11.33 -5.14
C TYR A 2 15.32 -12.41 -4.52
N THR A 3 16.35 -12.02 -3.76
CA THR A 3 16.99 -12.90 -2.79
C THR A 3 16.13 -12.96 -1.52
N GLN A 4 16.48 -13.83 -0.56
CA GLN A 4 15.80 -13.81 0.73
C GLN A 4 16.03 -12.48 1.46
N HIS A 5 17.22 -11.92 1.34
CA HIS A 5 17.56 -10.61 1.90
C HIS A 5 16.66 -9.50 1.30
N ASP A 6 16.46 -9.50 -0.03
CA ASP A 6 15.57 -8.55 -0.69
C ASP A 6 14.12 -8.65 -0.19
N ILE A 7 13.65 -9.88 0.06
CA ILE A 7 12.31 -10.11 0.63
C ILE A 7 12.23 -9.55 2.04
N ASP A 8 13.23 -9.83 2.88
CA ASP A 8 13.27 -9.37 4.28
C ASP A 8 13.25 -7.84 4.37
N LEU A 9 13.98 -7.14 3.49
CA LEU A 9 13.98 -5.68 3.38
C LEU A 9 12.63 -5.15 2.88
N TRP A 10 12.07 -5.79 1.87
CA TRP A 10 10.78 -5.39 1.31
C TRP A 10 9.64 -5.54 2.32
N GLU A 11 9.61 -6.64 3.06
CA GLU A 11 8.67 -6.86 4.16
C GLU A 11 8.82 -5.78 5.25
N ASP A 12 10.05 -5.34 5.52
CA ASP A 12 10.32 -4.23 6.44
C ASP A 12 9.71 -2.91 5.93
N CYS A 13 9.91 -2.56 4.66
CA CYS A 13 9.30 -1.40 4.05
C CYS A 13 7.76 -1.42 4.14
N CYS A 14 7.14 -2.58 3.89
CA CYS A 14 5.70 -2.76 4.02
C CYS A 14 5.23 -2.69 5.48
N ALA A 15 6.00 -3.23 6.43
CA ALA A 15 5.70 -3.11 7.85
C ALA A 15 5.73 -1.64 8.33
N ARG A 16 6.72 -0.86 7.87
CA ARG A 16 6.79 0.59 8.13
C ARG A 16 5.55 1.32 7.61
N ALA A 17 5.06 0.98 6.41
CA ALA A 17 3.83 1.54 5.87
C ALA A 17 2.61 1.23 6.76
N ILE A 18 2.50 0.00 7.28
CA ILE A 18 1.43 -0.39 8.20
C ILE A 18 1.53 0.38 9.52
N VAL A 19 2.74 0.53 10.07
CA VAL A 19 2.98 1.32 11.30
C VAL A 19 2.67 2.80 11.10
N ALA A 20 3.02 3.36 9.94
CA ALA A 20 2.78 4.79 9.62
C ALA A 20 1.29 5.17 9.64
N VAL A 21 0.41 4.23 9.37
CA VAL A 21 -1.05 4.42 9.44
C VAL A 21 -1.65 4.02 10.80
N GLY A 22 -0.81 3.79 11.80
CA GLY A 22 -1.21 3.42 13.15
C GLY A 22 -1.48 1.93 13.35
N GLY A 23 -0.92 1.07 12.50
CA GLY A 23 -0.98 -0.38 12.64
C GLY A 23 -0.04 -0.90 13.75
N THR A 24 -0.48 -1.96 14.43
CA THR A 24 0.22 -2.65 15.51
C THR A 24 0.12 -4.16 15.35
N ASP A 25 0.77 -4.91 16.21
CA ASP A 25 0.67 -6.38 16.29
C ASP A 25 -0.71 -6.89 16.74
N GLU A 26 -1.54 -6.03 17.34
CA GLU A 26 -2.92 -6.35 17.70
C GLU A 26 -3.92 -6.25 16.54
N ASP A 27 -3.48 -5.76 15.39
CA ASP A 27 -4.33 -5.51 14.23
C ASP A 27 -4.61 -6.76 13.39
N VAL A 28 -5.69 -6.69 12.63
CA VAL A 28 -6.09 -7.69 11.63
C VAL A 28 -6.01 -7.04 10.26
N CYS A 29 -4.96 -7.37 9.51
CA CYS A 29 -4.72 -6.84 8.17
C CYS A 29 -5.39 -7.72 7.11
N GLN A 30 -6.42 -7.22 6.46
CA GLN A 30 -7.08 -7.89 5.35
C GLN A 30 -6.45 -7.47 4.02
N VAL A 31 -5.71 -8.39 3.39
CA VAL A 31 -4.97 -8.14 2.14
C VAL A 31 -5.78 -8.65 0.96
N CYS A 32 -6.35 -7.72 0.19
CA CYS A 32 -7.23 -7.98 -0.94
C CYS A 32 -6.55 -7.74 -2.31
N TYR A 33 -5.22 -7.67 -2.33
CA TYR A 33 -4.44 -7.69 -3.56
C TYR A 33 -4.24 -9.11 -4.08
N GLY A 34 -4.01 -9.26 -5.39
CA GLY A 34 -3.68 -10.55 -5.99
C GLY A 34 -2.37 -11.14 -5.46
N TYR A 35 -2.31 -12.47 -5.37
CA TYR A 35 -1.13 -13.21 -4.91
C TYR A 35 -0.41 -13.98 -6.04
N GLY A 36 -0.77 -13.75 -7.29
CA GLY A 36 -0.13 -14.38 -8.44
C GLY A 36 1.18 -13.69 -8.85
N LEU A 37 1.32 -13.38 -10.12
CA LEU A 37 2.46 -12.61 -10.66
C LEU A 37 2.30 -11.10 -10.39
N PHE A 38 2.07 -10.76 -9.15
CA PHE A 38 1.82 -9.40 -8.68
C PHE A 38 2.39 -9.22 -7.26
N THR A 39 3.05 -8.11 -7.00
CA THR A 39 3.79 -7.90 -5.74
C THR A 39 2.92 -7.33 -4.60
N GLY A 40 1.75 -6.76 -4.90
CA GLY A 40 0.93 -6.08 -3.89
C GLY A 40 0.50 -6.98 -2.72
N GLY A 41 -0.04 -8.16 -3.02
CA GLY A 41 -0.44 -9.13 -2.01
C GLY A 41 0.72 -9.60 -1.14
N PRO A 42 1.76 -10.23 -1.73
CA PRO A 42 2.90 -10.74 -0.97
C PRO A 42 3.61 -9.69 -0.11
N GLY A 43 3.80 -8.46 -0.61
CA GLY A 43 4.49 -7.41 0.13
C GLY A 43 3.76 -7.00 1.40
N LEU A 44 2.48 -6.65 1.30
CA LEU A 44 1.68 -6.26 2.46
C LEU A 44 1.41 -7.44 3.40
N ASN A 45 1.29 -8.66 2.86
CA ASN A 45 1.22 -9.88 3.67
C ASN A 45 2.49 -10.07 4.51
N GLY A 46 3.66 -9.99 3.89
CA GLY A 46 4.95 -10.11 4.57
C GLY A 46 5.17 -9.00 5.61
N GLY A 47 4.83 -7.75 5.25
CA GLY A 47 4.88 -6.62 6.18
C GLY A 47 3.99 -6.81 7.41
N SER A 48 2.76 -7.30 7.23
CA SER A 48 1.84 -7.63 8.33
C SER A 48 2.40 -8.75 9.21
N HIS A 49 2.93 -9.82 8.64
CA HIS A 49 3.60 -10.90 9.39
C HIS A 49 4.81 -10.39 10.17
N LYS A 50 5.64 -9.55 9.55
CA LYS A 50 6.82 -8.96 10.19
C LYS A 50 6.46 -8.07 11.37
N LEU A 51 5.35 -7.34 11.27
CA LEU A 51 4.80 -6.56 12.37
C LEU A 51 4.24 -7.44 13.51
N GLY A 52 3.87 -8.68 13.22
CA GLY A 52 3.24 -9.60 14.17
C GLY A 52 1.71 -9.52 14.18
N SER A 53 1.10 -8.77 13.28
CA SER A 53 -0.36 -8.66 13.17
C SER A 53 -0.98 -9.89 12.50
N LEU A 54 -2.27 -10.12 12.74
CA LEU A 54 -3.01 -11.18 12.05
C LEU A 54 -3.23 -10.79 10.59
N THR A 55 -2.78 -11.63 9.67
CA THR A 55 -2.95 -11.40 8.23
C THR A 55 -4.06 -12.27 7.66
N LEU A 56 -4.99 -11.67 6.94
CA LEU A 56 -6.02 -12.36 6.14
C LEU A 56 -5.65 -12.25 4.65
N PRO A 57 -5.03 -13.29 4.05
CA PRO A 57 -4.57 -13.25 2.66
C PRO A 57 -5.72 -13.56 1.70
N MET A 58 -6.66 -12.66 1.57
CA MET A 58 -7.92 -12.86 0.87
C MET A 58 -7.79 -12.91 -0.65
N SER A 59 -6.74 -12.29 -1.21
CA SER A 59 -6.60 -12.03 -2.65
C SER A 59 -7.73 -11.13 -3.19
N SER A 60 -7.80 -10.93 -4.48
CA SER A 60 -8.83 -10.12 -5.14
C SER A 60 -10.10 -10.90 -5.42
N GLY A 61 -11.22 -10.20 -5.55
CA GLY A 61 -12.53 -10.77 -5.90
C GLY A 61 -13.26 -11.43 -4.73
N ASN A 62 -14.34 -12.16 -5.04
CA ASN A 62 -15.22 -12.84 -4.08
C ASN A 62 -15.69 -11.92 -2.94
N THR A 63 -16.38 -10.86 -3.29
CA THR A 63 -16.83 -9.80 -2.36
C THR A 63 -17.60 -10.34 -1.17
N ASP A 64 -18.47 -11.34 -1.36
CA ASP A 64 -19.24 -11.94 -0.26
C ASP A 64 -18.33 -12.52 0.82
N ARG A 65 -17.29 -13.25 0.41
CA ARG A 65 -16.29 -13.80 1.33
C ARG A 65 -15.47 -12.69 1.99
N GLN A 66 -15.09 -11.65 1.23
CA GLN A 66 -14.36 -10.50 1.77
C GLN A 66 -15.14 -9.86 2.93
N LEU A 67 -16.41 -9.57 2.72
CA LEU A 67 -17.27 -8.95 3.72
C LEU A 67 -17.56 -9.88 4.91
N GLN A 68 -17.76 -11.18 4.64
CA GLN A 68 -17.93 -12.17 5.70
C GLN A 68 -16.71 -12.22 6.63
N PHE A 69 -15.50 -12.37 6.07
CA PHE A 69 -14.27 -12.43 6.87
C PHE A 69 -13.99 -11.11 7.61
N MET A 70 -14.27 -9.98 6.95
CA MET A 70 -14.14 -8.66 7.56
C MET A 70 -15.02 -8.53 8.82
N CYS A 71 -16.26 -9.03 8.79
CA CYS A 71 -17.15 -9.03 9.94
C CYS A 71 -16.77 -10.08 10.98
N ASP A 72 -16.52 -11.33 10.57
CA ASP A 72 -16.34 -12.47 11.45
C ASP A 72 -14.99 -12.43 12.19
N LEU A 73 -13.92 -11.98 11.52
CA LEU A 73 -12.58 -11.90 12.06
C LEU A 73 -12.19 -10.48 12.51
N GLY A 74 -13.04 -9.50 12.26
CA GLY A 74 -12.88 -8.14 12.76
C GLY A 74 -11.68 -7.42 12.16
N SER A 75 -11.55 -7.43 10.81
CA SER A 75 -10.48 -6.71 10.11
C SER A 75 -10.42 -5.25 10.53
N THR A 76 -9.22 -4.77 10.87
CA THR A 76 -8.97 -3.39 11.30
C THR A 76 -8.22 -2.55 10.28
N ILE A 77 -7.43 -3.19 9.41
CA ILE A 77 -6.71 -2.54 8.31
C ILE A 77 -7.06 -3.24 7.00
N LEU A 78 -7.52 -2.46 6.02
CA LEU A 78 -7.84 -2.93 4.68
C LEU A 78 -6.74 -2.55 3.70
N CYS A 79 -6.20 -3.54 2.99
CA CYS A 79 -5.17 -3.34 1.96
C CYS A 79 -5.71 -3.79 0.60
N CYS A 80 -5.95 -2.86 -0.31
CA CYS A 80 -6.48 -3.14 -1.67
C CYS A 80 -6.22 -1.97 -2.63
N THR A 81 -6.71 -2.08 -3.88
CA THR A 81 -6.72 -0.92 -4.77
C THR A 81 -7.79 0.08 -4.35
N PRO A 82 -7.62 1.39 -4.63
CA PRO A 82 -8.62 2.41 -4.30
C PRO A 82 -9.99 2.12 -4.92
N SER A 83 -10.02 1.67 -6.17
CA SER A 83 -11.27 1.30 -6.85
C SER A 83 -12.00 0.15 -6.16
N TYR A 84 -11.26 -0.84 -5.66
CA TYR A 84 -11.85 -1.94 -4.91
C TYR A 84 -12.32 -1.52 -3.52
N ALA A 85 -11.60 -0.61 -2.85
CA ALA A 85 -12.04 -0.01 -1.59
C ALA A 85 -13.37 0.74 -1.75
N ALA A 86 -13.53 1.54 -2.81
CA ALA A 86 -14.78 2.23 -3.12
C ALA A 86 -15.92 1.23 -3.35
N TYR A 87 -15.67 0.17 -4.10
CA TYR A 87 -16.67 -0.89 -4.34
C TYR A 87 -17.05 -1.64 -3.05
N LEU A 88 -16.09 -1.95 -2.18
CA LEU A 88 -16.39 -2.56 -0.88
C LEU A 88 -17.19 -1.61 0.01
N ALA A 89 -16.88 -0.31 0.01
CA ALA A 89 -17.59 0.70 0.76
C ALA A 89 -19.08 0.75 0.37
N GLU A 90 -19.38 0.76 -0.94
CA GLU A 90 -20.74 0.66 -1.44
C GLU A 90 -21.44 -0.62 -0.99
N SER A 91 -20.77 -1.77 -1.18
CA SER A 91 -21.33 -3.08 -0.83
C SER A 91 -21.62 -3.21 0.68
N ILE A 92 -20.78 -2.63 1.53
CA ILE A 92 -20.98 -2.56 2.98
C ILE A 92 -22.23 -1.74 3.29
N HIS A 93 -22.37 -0.58 2.63
CA HIS A 93 -23.50 0.31 2.84
C HIS A 93 -24.82 -0.32 2.39
N GLU A 94 -24.87 -0.86 1.17
CA GLU A 94 -26.05 -1.52 0.61
C GLU A 94 -26.56 -2.70 1.46
N ARG A 95 -25.63 -3.41 2.12
CA ARG A 95 -25.95 -4.58 2.94
C ARG A 95 -26.18 -4.25 4.43
N GLY A 96 -26.05 -2.99 4.82
CA GLY A 96 -26.24 -2.56 6.21
C GLY A 96 -25.24 -3.19 7.18
N LEU A 97 -23.95 -3.30 6.76
CA LEU A 97 -22.91 -3.94 7.55
C LEU A 97 -22.04 -2.97 8.34
N GLN A 98 -22.30 -1.66 8.28
CA GLN A 98 -21.45 -0.61 8.88
C GLN A 98 -21.16 -0.86 10.36
N ASP A 99 -22.17 -1.25 11.13
CA ASP A 99 -22.05 -1.51 12.57
C ASP A 99 -21.28 -2.80 12.92
N LYS A 100 -21.00 -3.65 11.90
CA LYS A 100 -20.24 -4.89 12.06
C LYS A 100 -18.78 -4.76 11.66
N ILE A 101 -18.43 -3.70 10.94
CA ILE A 101 -17.08 -3.45 10.44
C ILE A 101 -16.24 -2.76 11.53
N LYS A 102 -15.00 -3.22 11.70
CA LYS A 102 -14.05 -2.69 12.70
C LYS A 102 -12.87 -1.97 12.04
N LEU A 103 -12.95 -1.68 10.75
CA LEU A 103 -11.88 -0.99 10.04
C LEU A 103 -11.58 0.36 10.69
N LYS A 104 -10.30 0.67 10.87
CA LYS A 104 -9.79 1.96 11.34
C LYS A 104 -8.94 2.67 10.28
N ALA A 105 -8.31 1.91 9.39
CA ALA A 105 -7.44 2.43 8.34
C ALA A 105 -7.54 1.61 7.06
N GLY A 106 -7.27 2.26 5.94
CA GLY A 106 -7.08 1.62 4.64
C GLY A 106 -5.73 2.01 4.04
N ILE A 107 -5.00 1.04 3.48
CA ILE A 107 -3.76 1.23 2.74
C ILE A 107 -4.05 0.88 1.29
N PHE A 108 -4.11 1.90 0.44
CA PHE A 108 -4.56 1.77 -0.95
C PHE A 108 -3.46 2.19 -1.91
N GLY A 109 -3.32 1.48 -3.03
CA GLY A 109 -2.30 1.77 -4.03
C GLY A 109 -2.48 0.95 -5.29
N ALA A 110 -1.47 0.94 -6.14
CA ALA A 110 -1.43 0.33 -7.46
C ALA A 110 -2.31 1.01 -8.53
N GLU A 111 -3.08 2.04 -8.16
CA GLU A 111 -3.88 2.86 -9.06
C GLU A 111 -3.76 4.32 -8.62
N ALA A 112 -3.79 5.24 -9.59
CA ALA A 112 -3.94 6.65 -9.28
C ALA A 112 -5.39 6.92 -8.84
N TRP A 113 -5.57 7.71 -7.81
CA TRP A 113 -6.87 8.07 -7.27
C TRP A 113 -6.95 9.53 -6.84
N SER A 114 -8.16 10.07 -6.85
CA SER A 114 -8.38 11.48 -6.54
C SER A 114 -8.68 11.69 -5.06
N GLU A 115 -8.47 12.93 -4.59
CA GLU A 115 -8.87 13.31 -3.25
C GLU A 115 -10.37 13.16 -3.03
N GLU A 116 -11.19 13.37 -4.07
CA GLU A 116 -12.64 13.15 -4.01
C GLU A 116 -12.96 11.67 -3.71
N MET A 117 -12.29 10.73 -4.40
CA MET A 117 -12.43 9.30 -4.13
C MET A 117 -11.96 8.95 -2.72
N ARG A 118 -10.86 9.55 -2.25
CA ARG A 118 -10.37 9.40 -0.87
C ARG A 118 -11.45 9.77 0.14
N GLN A 119 -12.03 10.96 -0.02
CA GLN A 119 -13.07 11.46 0.88
C GLN A 119 -14.33 10.58 0.86
N ASP A 120 -14.74 10.11 -0.30
CA ASP A 120 -15.89 9.20 -0.43
C ASP A 120 -15.65 7.88 0.33
N ILE A 121 -14.50 7.24 0.14
CA ILE A 121 -14.12 6.03 0.86
C ILE A 121 -14.05 6.27 2.37
N GLN A 122 -13.39 7.35 2.80
CA GLN A 122 -13.26 7.70 4.22
C GLN A 122 -14.62 7.91 4.88
N ASN A 123 -15.52 8.62 4.21
CA ASN A 123 -16.85 8.90 4.73
C ASN A 123 -17.72 7.64 4.82
N LYS A 124 -17.70 6.78 3.80
CA LYS A 124 -18.52 5.57 3.76
C LYS A 124 -18.06 4.49 4.74
N LEU A 125 -16.75 4.35 4.91
CA LEU A 125 -16.16 3.34 5.80
C LEU A 125 -15.84 3.88 7.20
N ASN A 126 -15.92 5.19 7.41
CA ASN A 126 -15.51 5.88 8.64
C ASN A 126 -14.07 5.53 9.05
N ILE A 127 -13.14 5.56 8.09
CA ILE A 127 -11.72 5.26 8.28
C ILE A 127 -10.85 6.42 7.80
N LYS A 128 -9.53 6.32 8.03
CA LYS A 128 -8.54 7.06 7.28
C LYS A 128 -8.01 6.22 6.12
N ALA A 129 -7.89 6.82 4.94
CA ALA A 129 -7.42 6.17 3.70
C ALA A 129 -6.07 6.73 3.30
N TYR A 130 -5.05 5.87 3.24
CA TYR A 130 -3.66 6.22 2.99
C TYR A 130 -3.17 5.64 1.68
N ASP A 131 -2.33 6.38 1.00
CA ASP A 131 -1.71 5.93 -0.25
C ASP A 131 -0.42 5.17 0.04
N ILE A 132 -0.17 4.13 -0.75
CA ILE A 132 1.08 3.38 -0.79
C ILE A 132 1.54 3.25 -2.24
N TYR A 133 2.79 3.61 -2.50
CA TYR A 133 3.37 3.54 -3.82
C TYR A 133 4.51 2.51 -3.89
N GLY A 134 4.61 1.92 -5.04
CA GLY A 134 5.71 1.05 -5.41
C GLY A 134 5.50 0.44 -6.80
N LEU A 135 6.53 -0.21 -7.29
CA LEU A 135 6.53 -0.88 -8.59
C LEU A 135 7.38 -2.14 -8.48
N THR A 136 6.95 -3.18 -9.18
CA THR A 136 7.59 -4.51 -9.17
C THR A 136 9.06 -4.46 -9.58
N GLU A 137 9.39 -3.53 -10.49
CA GLU A 137 10.74 -3.33 -11.02
C GLU A 137 11.72 -2.87 -9.93
N ILE A 138 11.26 -2.05 -9.01
CA ILE A 138 12.09 -1.54 -7.90
C ILE A 138 12.02 -2.49 -6.70
N SER A 139 10.88 -2.56 -6.01
CA SER A 139 10.71 -3.46 -4.85
C SER A 139 9.26 -3.81 -4.53
N GLY A 140 8.29 -3.51 -5.41
CA GLY A 140 6.86 -3.68 -5.11
C GLY A 140 6.32 -2.56 -4.22
N PRO A 141 5.19 -2.76 -3.50
CA PRO A 141 4.65 -1.76 -2.58
C PRO A 141 5.61 -1.47 -1.43
N GLY A 142 5.51 -0.27 -0.86
CA GLY A 142 6.36 0.15 0.26
C GLY A 142 7.63 0.90 -0.15
N VAL A 143 7.83 1.23 -1.43
CA VAL A 143 8.88 2.18 -1.84
C VAL A 143 8.62 3.54 -1.18
N SER A 144 7.36 3.97 -1.21
CA SER A 144 6.90 5.13 -0.45
C SER A 144 5.47 4.93 0.05
N PHE A 145 5.08 5.70 1.09
CA PHE A 145 3.78 5.61 1.73
C PHE A 145 3.43 6.89 2.48
N GLU A 146 2.14 7.13 2.65
CA GLU A 146 1.64 8.23 3.48
C GLU A 146 1.68 7.90 4.98
N CYS A 147 1.69 8.93 5.80
CA CYS A 147 1.47 8.87 7.25
C CYS A 147 0.16 9.59 7.64
N SER A 148 -0.05 9.79 8.93
CA SER A 148 -1.25 10.45 9.47
C SER A 148 -1.54 11.85 8.91
N GLU A 149 -0.53 12.54 8.38
CA GLU A 149 -0.66 13.89 7.81
C GLU A 149 -1.34 13.93 6.44
N GLN A 150 -1.29 12.82 5.67
CA GLN A 150 -1.91 12.70 4.33
C GLN A 150 -1.55 13.83 3.35
N THR A 151 -0.33 14.39 3.46
CA THR A 151 0.13 15.55 2.67
C THR A 151 1.29 15.23 1.74
N GLY A 152 1.56 13.98 1.50
CA GLY A 152 2.63 13.46 0.66
C GLY A 152 3.16 12.15 1.20
N MET A 153 4.04 11.51 0.44
CA MET A 153 4.58 10.21 0.77
C MET A 153 5.99 10.30 1.33
N HIS A 154 6.27 9.55 2.38
CA HIS A 154 7.62 9.26 2.83
C HIS A 154 8.26 8.22 1.93
N ILE A 155 9.49 8.45 1.50
CA ILE A 155 10.30 7.49 0.75
C ILE A 155 11.20 6.76 1.74
N ASN A 156 11.36 5.44 1.59
CA ASN A 156 12.34 4.66 2.34
C ASN A 156 13.75 4.93 1.80
N GLU A 157 14.34 6.10 2.15
CA GLU A 157 15.62 6.60 1.64
C GLU A 157 16.82 5.76 2.05
N ASP A 158 16.68 4.88 3.04
CA ASP A 158 17.66 3.87 3.40
C ASP A 158 17.78 2.73 2.35
N HIS A 159 16.77 2.63 1.46
CA HIS A 159 16.71 1.61 0.42
C HIS A 159 16.63 2.18 -1.01
N PHE A 160 16.13 3.41 -1.16
CA PHE A 160 15.86 4.00 -2.48
C PHE A 160 16.30 5.45 -2.55
N ILE A 161 17.04 5.80 -3.60
CA ILE A 161 17.29 7.19 -3.96
C ILE A 161 16.21 7.61 -4.95
N ALA A 162 15.49 8.68 -4.64
CA ALA A 162 14.51 9.30 -5.53
C ALA A 162 15.06 10.58 -6.13
N GLU A 163 14.88 10.76 -7.43
CA GLU A 163 15.23 11.96 -8.18
C GLU A 163 14.00 12.43 -8.95
N ILE A 164 13.78 13.73 -9.03
CA ILE A 164 12.83 14.33 -9.97
C ILE A 164 13.62 14.92 -11.12
N ILE A 165 13.37 14.48 -12.33
CA ILE A 165 14.14 14.90 -13.51
C ILE A 165 13.27 15.59 -14.55
N ASP A 166 13.89 16.44 -15.36
CA ASP A 166 13.30 16.90 -16.61
C ASP A 166 13.19 15.70 -17.56
N PRO A 167 11.99 15.38 -18.09
CA PRO A 167 11.79 14.18 -18.91
C PRO A 167 12.49 14.24 -20.27
N VAL A 168 12.90 15.43 -20.72
CA VAL A 168 13.57 15.64 -22.03
C VAL A 168 15.08 15.64 -21.88
N THR A 169 15.61 16.41 -20.91
CA THR A 169 17.06 16.55 -20.73
C THR A 169 17.65 15.47 -19.83
N GLY A 170 16.85 14.89 -18.91
CA GLY A 170 17.28 13.93 -17.89
C GLY A 170 18.05 14.58 -16.74
N GLU A 171 18.12 15.91 -16.68
CA GLU A 171 18.75 16.65 -15.59
C GLU A 171 17.86 16.64 -14.35
N VAL A 172 18.48 16.55 -13.18
CA VAL A 172 17.76 16.62 -11.88
C VAL A 172 17.24 18.02 -11.67
N LEU A 173 15.95 18.12 -11.36
CA LEU A 173 15.28 19.39 -11.12
C LEU A 173 15.46 19.84 -9.67
N PRO A 174 15.43 21.14 -9.38
CA PRO A 174 15.39 21.68 -8.03
C PRO A 174 14.16 21.22 -7.24
N GLU A 175 14.28 21.22 -5.91
CA GLU A 175 13.15 20.92 -5.02
C GLU A 175 11.94 21.82 -5.30
N GLY A 176 10.76 21.22 -5.32
CA GLY A 176 9.48 21.89 -5.57
C GLY A 176 9.09 21.96 -7.06
N GLU A 177 9.96 21.59 -7.97
CA GLU A 177 9.63 21.52 -9.40
C GLU A 177 8.99 20.17 -9.75
N LYS A 178 8.08 20.20 -10.72
CA LYS A 178 7.41 18.99 -11.22
C LYS A 178 8.22 18.37 -12.36
N GLY A 179 8.43 17.07 -12.28
CA GLY A 179 9.14 16.31 -13.31
C GLY A 179 8.79 14.83 -13.27
N GLU A 180 9.60 14.03 -13.92
CA GLU A 180 9.52 12.57 -13.92
C GLU A 180 10.24 12.01 -12.69
N LEU A 181 9.57 11.09 -11.98
CA LEU A 181 10.15 10.42 -10.83
C LEU A 181 11.06 9.29 -11.28
N VAL A 182 12.24 9.24 -10.70
CA VAL A 182 13.28 8.24 -10.99
C VAL A 182 13.73 7.60 -9.70
N PHE A 183 13.84 6.29 -9.68
CA PHE A 183 14.34 5.54 -8.52
C PHE A 183 15.64 4.79 -8.81
N THR A 184 16.54 4.79 -7.83
CA THR A 184 17.70 3.91 -7.77
C THR A 184 17.59 3.03 -6.54
N SER A 185 17.64 1.69 -6.72
CA SER A 185 17.72 0.73 -5.62
C SER A 185 19.16 0.65 -5.10
N ILE A 186 19.36 0.90 -3.80
CA ILE A 186 20.71 0.89 -3.20
C ILE A 186 21.00 -0.35 -2.34
N THR A 187 19.97 -1.07 -1.92
CA THR A 187 20.14 -2.26 -1.03
C THR A 187 19.68 -3.56 -1.69
N LYS A 188 19.00 -3.50 -2.83
CA LYS A 188 18.50 -4.69 -3.52
C LYS A 188 19.67 -5.47 -4.16
N GLU A 189 19.77 -6.76 -3.84
CA GLU A 189 20.82 -7.65 -4.35
C GLU A 189 20.47 -8.24 -5.72
N ALA A 190 19.24 -8.73 -5.88
CA ALA A 190 18.80 -9.33 -7.12
C ALA A 190 18.23 -8.29 -8.07
N PHE A 191 18.92 -8.10 -9.21
CA PHE A 191 18.48 -7.20 -10.27
C PHE A 191 18.25 -5.75 -9.78
N PRO A 192 19.24 -5.09 -9.14
CA PRO A 192 19.12 -3.70 -8.75
C PRO A 192 19.02 -2.81 -9.99
N LEU A 193 18.07 -1.88 -9.98
CA LEU A 193 17.91 -0.90 -11.05
C LEU A 193 18.47 0.46 -10.61
N LEU A 194 19.22 1.07 -11.51
CA LEU A 194 19.82 2.38 -11.35
C LEU A 194 19.10 3.39 -12.23
N ARG A 195 18.67 4.50 -11.65
CA ARG A 195 17.96 5.59 -12.32
C ARG A 195 16.81 5.09 -13.22
N TYR A 196 15.98 4.22 -12.64
CA TYR A 196 14.80 3.70 -13.33
C TYR A 196 13.71 4.78 -13.40
N ARG A 197 13.30 5.12 -14.60
CA ARG A 197 12.25 6.12 -14.90
C ARG A 197 10.87 5.48 -14.73
N THR A 198 9.96 6.13 -13.97
CA THR A 198 8.64 5.59 -13.62
C THR A 198 7.50 6.26 -14.39
#